data_654bfdc5e7fefe12870867cb0b404484
#
_entry.id   654bfdc5e7fefe12870867cb0b404484
#
_cell.length_a   1.000
_cell.length_b   1.000
_cell.length_c   1.000
_cell.angle_alpha   90.00
_cell.angle_beta   90.00
_cell.angle_gamma   90.00
#
_symmetry.space_group_name_H-M   'P 1'
#
loop_
_entity.id
_entity.type
_entity.pdbx_description
1 polymer ?
#
loop_
_entity_poly.entity_id
_entity_poly.type
_entity_poly.pdbx_seq_one_letter_code
_entity_poly.pdbx_strand_id
1 'polypeptide(L)'
;MKIDAELEDLNEALLQMSSQVLENLKKALDYYFNQSVCVVNDDEIDQFERKIESECVKILLHERPYARDLKEVTGILKLVEDIERIGDHAEDIVTFSKKLNDKKGDCNSEVLELSNIVIGMYEDAIKSYKENNIELAQRVINRDDDVDRRYEKIIDDLANVNAKKGTICVEIYTAIVVKYLERIADHSVNVCEWLIYIVNGYHKDAVIL
;
A
#
# COMPACT_ATOMS: atom_id res chain seq x y z
N MET A 1 -20.20 20.45 -14.09
CA MET A 1 -21.12 19.48 -14.82
C MET A 1 -21.45 18.34 -13.87
N LYS A 2 -22.42 17.48 -14.19
CA LYS A 2 -22.78 16.36 -13.28
C LYS A 2 -21.60 15.41 -13.04
N ILE A 3 -20.85 15.09 -14.08
CA ILE A 3 -19.68 14.21 -14.01
C ILE A 3 -18.56 14.79 -13.09
N ASP A 4 -18.37 16.10 -13.04
CA ASP A 4 -17.34 16.70 -12.19
C ASP A 4 -17.64 16.47 -10.70
N ALA A 5 -18.91 16.52 -10.30
CA ALA A 5 -19.33 16.24 -8.92
C ALA A 5 -19.18 14.74 -8.58
N GLU A 6 -19.53 13.85 -9.53
CA GLU A 6 -19.36 12.41 -9.33
C GLU A 6 -17.88 12.01 -9.23
N LEU A 7 -16.99 12.65 -10.00
CA LEU A 7 -15.55 12.44 -9.89
C LEU A 7 -14.99 13.01 -8.57
N GLU A 8 -15.49 14.15 -8.09
CA GLU A 8 -15.10 14.70 -6.80
C GLU A 8 -15.49 13.76 -5.65
N ASP A 9 -16.73 13.27 -5.64
CA ASP A 9 -17.20 12.29 -4.64
C ASP A 9 -16.37 10.99 -4.69
N LEU A 10 -16.00 10.53 -5.88
CA LEU A 10 -15.19 9.34 -6.08
C LEU A 10 -13.76 9.53 -5.53
N ASN A 11 -13.13 10.66 -5.82
CA ASN A 11 -11.81 11.03 -5.29
C ASN A 11 -11.82 11.16 -3.77
N GLU A 12 -12.89 11.76 -3.19
CA GLU A 12 -13.03 11.85 -1.74
C GLU A 12 -13.14 10.47 -1.09
N ALA A 13 -13.94 9.57 -1.65
CA ALA A 13 -14.06 8.20 -1.16
C ALA A 13 -12.71 7.43 -1.22
N LEU A 14 -11.94 7.59 -2.30
CA LEU A 14 -10.62 6.98 -2.44
C LEU A 14 -9.63 7.52 -1.38
N LEU A 15 -9.64 8.81 -1.11
CA LEU A 15 -8.78 9.41 -0.09
C LEU A 15 -9.19 8.99 1.33
N GLN A 16 -10.48 8.80 1.60
CA GLN A 16 -10.96 8.25 2.87
C GLN A 16 -10.50 6.80 3.07
N MET A 17 -10.66 5.94 2.07
CA MET A 17 -10.13 4.56 2.05
C MET A 17 -8.63 4.55 2.31
N SER A 18 -7.87 5.38 1.59
CA SER A 18 -6.41 5.49 1.72
C SER A 18 -5.97 5.88 3.13
N SER A 19 -6.71 6.79 3.78
CA SER A 19 -6.45 7.21 5.16
C SER A 19 -6.69 6.08 6.15
N GLN A 20 -7.75 5.28 5.95
CA GLN A 20 -8.08 4.12 6.78
C GLN A 20 -7.03 3.02 6.64
N VAL A 21 -6.56 2.75 5.41
CA VAL A 21 -5.47 1.80 5.14
C VAL A 21 -4.18 2.23 5.83
N LEU A 22 -3.82 3.52 5.76
CA LEU A 22 -2.64 4.05 6.45
C LEU A 22 -2.73 3.87 7.98
N GLU A 23 -3.91 4.11 8.56
CA GLU A 23 -4.15 3.91 9.99
C GLU A 23 -4.01 2.43 10.36
N ASN A 24 -4.58 1.53 9.57
CA ASN A 24 -4.47 0.08 9.76
C ASN A 24 -3.02 -0.39 9.66
N LEU A 25 -2.27 0.10 8.67
CA LEU A 25 -0.84 -0.22 8.50
C LEU A 25 -0.01 0.23 9.71
N LYS A 26 -0.22 1.45 10.21
CA LYS A 26 0.46 1.95 11.41
C LYS A 26 0.13 1.12 12.65
N LYS A 27 -1.13 0.74 12.84
CA LYS A 27 -1.57 -0.14 13.93
C LYS A 27 -0.94 -1.54 13.82
N ALA A 28 -0.88 -2.11 12.61
CA ALA A 28 -0.29 -3.42 12.36
C ALA A 28 1.20 -3.44 12.74
N LEU A 29 1.94 -2.40 12.35
CA LEU A 29 3.36 -2.28 12.68
C LEU A 29 3.59 -1.97 14.17
N ASP A 30 2.77 -1.12 14.79
CA ASP A 30 2.84 -0.90 16.23
C ASP A 30 2.57 -2.20 17.01
N TYR A 31 1.63 -3.02 16.55
CA TYR A 31 1.42 -4.35 17.11
C TYR A 31 2.65 -5.27 16.90
N TYR A 32 3.24 -5.26 15.72
CA TYR A 32 4.44 -6.05 15.43
C TYR A 32 5.61 -5.67 16.34
N PHE A 33 5.88 -4.37 16.54
CA PHE A 33 7.02 -3.90 17.35
C PHE A 33 6.75 -3.86 18.85
N ASN A 34 5.56 -3.42 19.25
CA ASN A 34 5.24 -3.07 20.64
C ASN A 34 4.19 -3.98 21.29
N GLN A 35 3.55 -4.90 20.53
CA GLN A 35 2.43 -5.72 21.00
C GLN A 35 1.26 -4.90 21.57
N SER A 36 1.06 -3.72 21.06
CA SER A 36 -0.08 -2.86 21.37
C SER A 36 -1.41 -3.56 21.05
N VAL A 37 -2.51 -3.13 21.68
CA VAL A 37 -3.84 -3.64 21.30
C VAL A 37 -4.12 -3.22 19.87
N CYS A 38 -4.27 -4.18 18.97
CA CYS A 38 -4.50 -3.93 17.55
C CYS A 38 -5.84 -4.50 17.11
N VAL A 39 -6.69 -3.61 16.56
CA VAL A 39 -7.86 -3.99 15.77
C VAL A 39 -7.67 -3.36 14.40
N VAL A 40 -7.35 -4.19 13.42
CA VAL A 40 -7.37 -3.85 11.98
C VAL A 40 -8.72 -4.33 11.46
N ASN A 41 -9.45 -3.45 10.78
CA ASN A 41 -10.76 -3.75 10.23
C ASN A 41 -10.68 -3.73 8.69
N ASP A 42 -10.48 -4.90 8.13
CA ASP A 42 -10.40 -5.09 6.68
C ASP A 42 -11.77 -5.00 6.01
N ASP A 43 -12.84 -5.43 6.69
CA ASP A 43 -14.22 -5.35 6.16
C ASP A 43 -14.61 -3.94 5.73
N GLU A 44 -14.10 -2.88 6.38
CA GLU A 44 -14.36 -1.49 5.99
C GLU A 44 -13.63 -1.12 4.69
N ILE A 45 -12.41 -1.61 4.49
CA ILE A 45 -11.62 -1.37 3.28
C ILE A 45 -12.31 -2.03 2.09
N ASP A 46 -12.73 -3.29 2.22
CA ASP A 46 -13.52 -4.02 1.26
C ASP A 46 -14.82 -3.29 0.87
N GLN A 47 -15.50 -2.65 1.84
CA GLN A 47 -16.71 -1.89 1.55
C GLN A 47 -16.41 -0.63 0.75
N PHE A 48 -15.29 0.06 1.05
CA PHE A 48 -14.82 1.19 0.26
C PHE A 48 -14.50 0.77 -1.17
N GLU A 49 -13.73 -0.31 -1.35
CA GLU A 49 -13.38 -0.84 -2.66
C GLU A 49 -14.63 -1.08 -3.51
N ARG A 50 -15.55 -1.92 -3.02
CA ARG A 50 -16.81 -2.26 -3.74
C ARG A 50 -17.64 -1.03 -4.07
N LYS A 51 -17.69 -0.04 -3.17
CA LYS A 51 -18.40 1.21 -3.41
C LYS A 51 -17.73 2.00 -4.53
N ILE A 52 -16.42 2.20 -4.47
CA ILE A 52 -15.65 2.97 -5.45
C ILE A 52 -15.75 2.30 -6.84
N GLU A 53 -15.56 0.98 -6.91
CA GLU A 53 -15.72 0.23 -8.15
C GLU A 53 -17.13 0.38 -8.76
N SER A 54 -18.17 0.24 -7.93
CA SER A 54 -19.56 0.41 -8.36
C SER A 54 -19.82 1.81 -8.91
N GLU A 55 -19.30 2.86 -8.27
CA GLU A 55 -19.46 4.23 -8.76
C GLU A 55 -18.66 4.47 -10.06
N CYS A 56 -17.44 3.95 -10.17
CA CYS A 56 -16.68 3.99 -11.43
C CYS A 56 -17.46 3.36 -12.59
N VAL A 57 -18.03 2.17 -12.38
CA VAL A 57 -18.84 1.48 -13.39
C VAL A 57 -20.08 2.28 -13.76
N LYS A 58 -20.76 2.91 -12.79
CA LYS A 58 -21.92 3.78 -13.05
C LYS A 58 -21.54 4.99 -13.90
N ILE A 59 -20.43 5.66 -13.59
CA ILE A 59 -19.94 6.79 -14.39
C ILE A 59 -19.64 6.35 -15.83
N LEU A 60 -18.95 5.23 -16.00
CA LEU A 60 -18.64 4.70 -17.35
C LEU A 60 -19.89 4.39 -18.17
N LEU A 61 -20.95 3.85 -17.55
CA LEU A 61 -22.18 3.45 -18.22
C LEU A 61 -23.10 4.63 -18.55
N HIS A 62 -23.22 5.61 -17.64
CA HIS A 62 -24.24 6.63 -17.71
C HIS A 62 -23.73 7.98 -18.23
N GLU A 63 -22.51 8.39 -17.84
CA GLU A 63 -21.98 9.71 -18.18
C GLU A 63 -21.12 9.68 -19.46
N ARG A 64 -20.71 8.47 -19.92
CA ARG A 64 -19.88 8.29 -21.13
C ARG A 64 -18.63 9.18 -21.12
N PRO A 65 -17.80 9.07 -20.10
CA PRO A 65 -16.63 9.95 -19.94
C PRO A 65 -15.73 9.88 -21.18
N TYR A 66 -15.07 11.01 -21.48
CA TYR A 66 -14.21 11.12 -22.66
C TYR A 66 -12.84 11.68 -22.26
N ALA A 67 -11.81 11.21 -22.93
CA ALA A 67 -10.43 11.67 -22.79
C ALA A 67 -9.96 11.72 -21.31
N ARG A 68 -9.90 12.91 -20.72
CA ARG A 68 -9.41 13.11 -19.36
C ARG A 68 -10.24 12.35 -18.32
N ASP A 69 -11.55 12.49 -18.36
CA ASP A 69 -12.45 11.90 -17.37
C ASP A 69 -12.42 10.36 -17.46
N LEU A 70 -12.28 9.82 -18.67
CA LEU A 70 -12.14 8.38 -18.89
C LEU A 70 -10.83 7.84 -18.26
N LYS A 71 -9.71 8.56 -18.43
CA LYS A 71 -8.45 8.19 -17.78
C LYS A 71 -8.54 8.24 -16.25
N GLU A 72 -9.20 9.26 -15.72
CA GLU A 72 -9.38 9.40 -14.28
C GLU A 72 -10.18 8.23 -13.71
N VAL A 73 -11.37 7.92 -14.26
CA VAL A 73 -12.20 6.80 -13.78
C VAL A 73 -11.48 5.45 -13.92
N THR A 74 -10.82 5.20 -15.04
CA THR A 74 -10.11 3.93 -15.26
C THR A 74 -8.85 3.82 -14.42
N GLY A 75 -8.17 4.92 -14.15
CA GLY A 75 -7.04 4.98 -13.24
C GLY A 75 -7.46 4.73 -11.79
N ILE A 76 -8.59 5.32 -11.35
CA ILE A 76 -9.14 5.09 -10.01
C ILE A 76 -9.54 3.63 -9.80
N LEU A 77 -10.13 2.97 -10.81
CA LEU A 77 -10.43 1.53 -10.75
C LEU A 77 -9.19 0.66 -10.48
N LYS A 78 -8.02 1.10 -10.93
CA LYS A 78 -6.76 0.40 -10.68
C LYS A 78 -6.12 0.81 -9.36
N LEU A 79 -6.20 2.09 -9.01
CA LEU A 79 -5.72 2.60 -7.74
C LEU A 79 -6.41 1.94 -6.55
N VAL A 80 -7.72 1.73 -6.61
CA VAL A 80 -8.48 1.15 -5.51
C VAL A 80 -8.04 -0.27 -5.21
N GLU A 81 -7.74 -1.07 -6.25
CA GLU A 81 -7.21 -2.43 -6.13
C GLU A 81 -5.86 -2.44 -5.39
N ASP A 82 -4.91 -1.55 -5.79
CA ASP A 82 -3.60 -1.46 -5.14
C ASP A 82 -3.70 -0.99 -3.67
N ILE A 83 -4.63 -0.08 -3.36
CA ILE A 83 -4.86 0.41 -1.99
C ILE A 83 -5.48 -0.69 -1.11
N GLU A 84 -6.42 -1.48 -1.63
CA GLU A 84 -7.00 -2.63 -0.93
C GLU A 84 -5.90 -3.65 -0.60
N ARG A 85 -5.00 -3.97 -1.56
CA ARG A 85 -3.87 -4.88 -1.31
C ARG A 85 -2.96 -4.42 -0.19
N ILE A 86 -2.75 -3.13 -0.03
CA ILE A 86 -1.98 -2.59 1.11
C ILE A 86 -2.74 -2.84 2.42
N GLY A 87 -4.08 -2.72 2.42
CA GLY A 87 -4.94 -3.07 3.55
C GLY A 87 -4.83 -4.54 3.94
N ASP A 88 -4.98 -5.45 2.96
CA ASP A 88 -4.78 -6.89 3.12
C ASP A 88 -3.44 -7.22 3.79
N HIS A 89 -2.36 -6.61 3.29
CA HIS A 89 -1.02 -6.85 3.83
C HIS A 89 -0.85 -6.30 5.25
N ALA A 90 -1.55 -5.24 5.63
CA ALA A 90 -1.57 -4.79 7.02
C ALA A 90 -2.24 -5.82 7.94
N GLU A 91 -3.36 -6.47 7.51
CA GLU A 91 -3.99 -7.56 8.26
C GLU A 91 -3.08 -8.80 8.35
N ASP A 92 -2.42 -9.16 7.24
CA ASP A 92 -1.44 -10.24 7.20
C ASP A 92 -0.29 -10.02 8.21
N ILE A 93 0.25 -8.80 8.29
CA ILE A 93 1.27 -8.43 9.27
C ILE A 93 0.77 -8.70 10.69
N VAL A 94 -0.45 -8.31 11.03
CA VAL A 94 -1.06 -8.59 12.36
C VAL A 94 -1.18 -10.10 12.58
N THR A 95 -1.65 -10.83 11.58
CA THR A 95 -1.87 -12.28 11.66
C THR A 95 -0.57 -13.04 11.93
N PHE A 96 0.52 -12.69 11.25
CA PHE A 96 1.82 -13.31 11.47
C PHE A 96 2.49 -12.81 12.74
N SER A 97 2.29 -11.56 13.13
CA SER A 97 2.77 -11.01 14.39
C SER A 97 2.17 -11.71 15.61
N LYS A 98 0.89 -12.08 15.56
CA LYS A 98 0.23 -12.90 16.60
C LYS A 98 0.92 -14.25 16.80
N LYS A 99 1.50 -14.85 15.76
CA LYS A 99 2.21 -16.14 15.83
C LYS A 99 3.61 -16.02 16.45
N LEU A 100 4.17 -14.80 16.49
CA LEU A 100 5.44 -14.56 17.17
C LEU A 100 5.31 -14.68 18.68
N ASN A 101 4.12 -14.41 19.27
CA ASN A 101 3.87 -14.42 20.72
C ASN A 101 4.98 -13.67 21.49
N ASP A 102 5.15 -13.93 22.79
CA ASP A 102 6.21 -13.36 23.65
C ASP A 102 7.66 -13.72 23.24
N LYS A 103 7.84 -14.41 22.10
CA LYS A 103 9.13 -14.84 21.57
C LYS A 103 9.82 -13.79 20.70
N LYS A 104 9.56 -12.51 20.93
CA LYS A 104 10.29 -11.45 20.20
C LYS A 104 11.79 -11.62 20.45
N GLY A 105 12.51 -11.87 19.38
CA GLY A 105 13.93 -11.54 19.30
C GLY A 105 14.12 -10.03 19.50
N ASP A 106 15.33 -9.59 19.77
CA ASP A 106 15.65 -8.16 19.80
C ASP A 106 15.05 -7.48 18.56
N CYS A 107 14.31 -6.38 18.80
CA CYS A 107 13.67 -5.62 17.74
C CYS A 107 14.72 -5.32 16.65
N ASN A 108 14.59 -5.97 15.49
CA ASN A 108 15.56 -5.78 14.44
C ASN A 108 15.44 -4.35 13.93
N SER A 109 16.44 -3.51 14.26
CA SER A 109 16.47 -2.10 13.88
C SER A 109 16.34 -1.91 12.35
N GLU A 110 16.78 -2.87 11.56
CA GLU A 110 16.68 -2.84 10.10
C GLU A 110 15.24 -3.04 9.62
N VAL A 111 14.46 -3.92 10.29
CA VAL A 111 13.02 -4.07 10.00
C VAL A 111 12.26 -2.81 10.39
N LEU A 112 12.61 -2.17 11.51
CA LEU A 112 12.01 -0.90 11.92
C LEU A 112 12.32 0.22 10.91
N GLU A 113 13.55 0.30 10.44
CA GLU A 113 13.95 1.29 9.44
C GLU A 113 13.21 1.04 8.11
N LEU A 114 13.14 -0.22 7.64
CA LEU A 114 12.39 -0.59 6.45
C LEU A 114 10.90 -0.22 6.58
N SER A 115 10.27 -0.51 7.72
CA SER A 115 8.87 -0.19 7.94
C SER A 115 8.59 1.32 7.89
N ASN A 116 9.49 2.14 8.44
CA ASN A 116 9.37 3.61 8.37
C ASN A 116 9.50 4.13 6.92
N ILE A 117 10.39 3.53 6.12
CA ILE A 117 10.55 3.87 4.70
C ILE A 117 9.25 3.54 3.95
N VAL A 118 8.69 2.34 4.16
CA VAL A 118 7.48 1.86 3.48
C VAL A 118 6.26 2.70 3.84
N ILE A 119 6.07 3.03 5.14
CA ILE A 119 5.01 3.97 5.55
C ILE A 119 5.17 5.31 4.83
N GLY A 120 6.39 5.86 4.81
CA GLY A 120 6.67 7.13 4.14
C GLY A 120 6.44 7.07 2.63
N MET A 121 6.71 5.94 1.98
CA MET A 121 6.39 5.73 0.55
C MET A 121 4.88 5.77 0.31
N TYR A 122 4.09 5.08 1.11
CA TYR A 122 2.64 5.09 0.98
C TYR A 122 2.05 6.47 1.26
N GLU A 123 2.49 7.16 2.33
CA GLU A 123 2.07 8.54 2.62
C GLU A 123 2.36 9.49 1.46
N ASP A 124 3.58 9.42 0.90
CA ASP A 124 3.98 10.25 -0.24
C ASP A 124 3.22 9.87 -1.52
N ALA A 125 2.90 8.58 -1.74
CA ALA A 125 2.11 8.12 -2.88
C ALA A 125 0.69 8.73 -2.83
N ILE A 126 0.00 8.62 -1.70
CA ILE A 126 -1.34 9.21 -1.54
C ILE A 126 -1.29 10.74 -1.61
N LYS A 127 -0.27 11.36 -1.03
CA LYS A 127 -0.07 12.80 -1.15
C LYS A 127 0.15 13.23 -2.60
N SER A 128 0.94 12.48 -3.37
CA SER A 128 1.18 12.76 -4.78
C SER A 128 -0.11 12.71 -5.59
N TYR A 129 -0.97 11.72 -5.31
CA TYR A 129 -2.29 11.60 -5.91
C TYR A 129 -3.18 12.79 -5.58
N LYS A 130 -3.32 13.13 -4.30
CA LYS A 130 -4.13 14.25 -3.82
C LYS A 130 -3.73 15.59 -4.44
N GLU A 131 -2.42 15.80 -4.64
CA GLU A 131 -1.85 17.06 -5.14
C GLU A 131 -1.61 17.02 -6.67
N ASN A 132 -1.90 15.93 -7.35
CA ASN A 132 -1.53 15.67 -8.76
C ASN A 132 -0.03 15.94 -9.01
N ASN A 133 0.83 15.54 -8.04
CA ASN A 133 2.25 15.86 -8.02
C ASN A 133 3.10 14.73 -8.61
N ILE A 134 3.34 14.80 -9.93
CA ILE A 134 4.13 13.80 -10.67
C ILE A 134 5.58 13.71 -10.18
N GLU A 135 6.17 14.84 -9.75
CA GLU A 135 7.55 14.82 -9.24
C GLU A 135 7.65 14.06 -7.92
N LEU A 136 6.64 14.18 -7.05
CA LEU A 136 6.57 13.41 -5.81
C LEU A 136 6.36 11.92 -6.13
N ALA A 137 5.45 11.60 -7.05
CA ALA A 137 5.23 10.23 -7.52
C ALA A 137 6.52 9.58 -8.02
N GLN A 138 7.28 10.29 -8.87
CA GLN A 138 8.55 9.78 -9.38
C GLN A 138 9.60 9.55 -8.27
N ARG A 139 9.59 10.39 -7.23
CA ARG A 139 10.46 10.16 -6.06
C ARG A 139 10.09 8.91 -5.28
N VAL A 140 8.78 8.59 -5.17
CA VAL A 140 8.33 7.35 -4.53
C VAL A 140 8.80 6.15 -5.35
N ILE A 141 8.58 6.15 -6.67
CA ILE A 141 9.02 5.08 -7.58
C ILE A 141 10.53 4.83 -7.45
N ASN A 142 11.34 5.88 -7.39
CA ASN A 142 12.79 5.76 -7.28
C ASN A 142 13.28 5.24 -5.90
N ARG A 143 12.42 5.19 -4.87
CA ARG A 143 12.76 4.60 -3.55
C ARG A 143 12.65 3.08 -3.54
N ASP A 144 11.99 2.49 -4.50
CA ASP A 144 11.75 1.05 -4.56
C ASP A 144 13.03 0.24 -4.56
N ASP A 145 14.02 0.64 -5.35
CA ASP A 145 15.35 0.03 -5.35
C ASP A 145 16.04 -0.01 -3.96
N ASP A 146 15.73 0.94 -3.08
CA ASP A 146 16.27 0.95 -1.70
C ASP A 146 15.53 -0.05 -0.81
N VAL A 147 14.20 -0.17 -0.98
CA VAL A 147 13.39 -1.18 -0.29
C VAL A 147 13.85 -2.57 -0.67
N ASP A 148 14.02 -2.86 -1.95
CA ASP A 148 14.47 -4.15 -2.47
C ASP A 148 15.82 -4.57 -1.89
N ARG A 149 16.80 -3.67 -1.92
CA ARG A 149 18.14 -3.93 -1.35
C ARG A 149 18.08 -4.20 0.15
N ARG A 150 17.22 -3.50 0.90
CA ARG A 150 17.04 -3.70 2.34
C ARG A 150 16.32 -5.00 2.62
N TYR A 151 15.30 -5.32 1.83
CA TYR A 151 14.60 -6.60 1.88
C TYR A 151 15.59 -7.77 1.70
N GLU A 152 16.36 -7.77 0.61
CA GLU A 152 17.35 -8.82 0.35
C GLU A 152 18.34 -8.97 1.49
N LYS A 153 18.89 -7.85 1.99
CA LYS A 153 19.83 -7.85 3.11
C LYS A 153 19.22 -8.48 4.37
N ILE A 154 17.99 -8.08 4.75
CA ILE A 154 17.33 -8.62 5.94
C ILE A 154 17.09 -10.13 5.78
N ILE A 155 16.66 -10.57 4.61
CA ILE A 155 16.43 -12.01 4.33
C ILE A 155 17.76 -12.79 4.44
N ASP A 156 18.86 -12.28 3.89
CA ASP A 156 20.18 -12.90 3.99
C ASP A 156 20.65 -12.98 5.45
N ASP A 157 20.47 -11.92 6.21
CA ASP A 157 20.84 -11.88 7.63
C ASP A 157 20.03 -12.91 8.44
N LEU A 158 18.71 -12.99 8.21
CA LEU A 158 17.83 -13.99 8.85
C LEU A 158 18.23 -15.43 8.46
N ALA A 159 18.61 -15.68 7.23
CA ALA A 159 19.05 -17.00 6.75
C ALA A 159 20.38 -17.44 7.38
N ASN A 160 21.25 -16.47 7.71
CA ASN A 160 22.56 -16.73 8.31
C ASN A 160 22.55 -16.84 9.85
N VAL A 161 21.41 -16.61 10.50
CA VAL A 161 21.28 -16.79 11.96
C VAL A 161 21.53 -18.26 12.30
N ASN A 162 22.55 -18.52 13.17
CA ASN A 162 22.77 -19.85 13.70
C ASN A 162 21.58 -20.26 14.57
N ALA A 163 20.72 -21.11 14.03
CA ALA A 163 19.47 -21.53 14.63
C ALA A 163 19.70 -22.24 16.00
N LYS A 164 19.61 -21.46 17.06
CA LYS A 164 19.42 -22.04 18.42
C LYS A 164 18.01 -22.61 18.47
N LYS A 165 17.85 -23.76 19.16
CA LYS A 165 16.56 -24.45 19.30
C LYS A 165 15.47 -23.46 19.78
N GLY A 166 14.52 -23.13 18.92
CA GLY A 166 13.38 -22.25 19.24
C GLY A 166 13.35 -20.88 18.55
N THR A 167 14.43 -20.44 17.90
CA THR A 167 14.48 -19.14 17.20
C THR A 167 14.01 -19.23 15.74
N ILE A 168 14.10 -20.38 15.09
CA ILE A 168 13.71 -20.59 13.66
C ILE A 168 12.31 -20.05 13.35
N CYS A 169 11.36 -20.16 14.29
CA CYS A 169 10.01 -19.65 14.08
C CYS A 169 9.97 -18.11 14.05
N VAL A 170 10.86 -17.44 14.80
CA VAL A 170 10.94 -15.97 14.83
C VAL A 170 11.47 -15.47 13.50
N GLU A 171 12.55 -16.04 13.00
CA GLU A 171 13.16 -15.68 11.72
C GLU A 171 12.17 -15.89 10.56
N ILE A 172 11.44 -17.02 10.54
CA ILE A 172 10.44 -17.28 9.49
C ILE A 172 9.33 -16.24 9.51
N TYR A 173 8.74 -15.94 10.67
CA TYR A 173 7.65 -14.97 10.73
C TYR A 173 8.14 -13.54 10.48
N THR A 174 9.36 -13.20 10.90
CA THR A 174 10.00 -11.92 10.55
C THR A 174 10.20 -11.80 9.04
N ALA A 175 10.71 -12.85 8.38
CA ALA A 175 10.87 -12.86 6.93
C ALA A 175 9.54 -12.66 6.19
N ILE A 176 8.44 -13.25 6.69
CA ILE A 176 7.10 -13.06 6.12
C ILE A 176 6.64 -11.61 6.29
N VAL A 177 6.81 -11.01 7.47
CA VAL A 177 6.46 -9.60 7.69
C VAL A 177 7.28 -8.67 6.79
N VAL A 178 8.58 -8.93 6.66
CA VAL A 178 9.47 -8.17 5.76
C VAL A 178 9.04 -8.30 4.29
N LYS A 179 8.57 -9.48 3.87
CA LYS A 179 7.99 -9.67 2.52
C LYS A 179 6.70 -8.86 2.30
N TYR A 180 5.86 -8.74 3.32
CA TYR A 180 4.68 -7.88 3.20
C TYR A 180 5.05 -6.40 3.15
N LEU A 181 6.12 -5.97 3.85
CA LEU A 181 6.60 -4.59 3.72
C LEU A 181 7.07 -4.28 2.30
N GLU A 182 7.83 -5.17 1.67
CA GLU A 182 8.24 -5.01 0.27
C GLU A 182 7.01 -4.94 -0.66
N ARG A 183 6.01 -5.81 -0.50
CA ARG A 183 4.79 -5.75 -1.31
C ARG A 183 3.99 -4.45 -1.12
N ILE A 184 3.96 -3.90 0.09
CA ILE A 184 3.32 -2.60 0.35
C ILE A 184 4.05 -1.49 -0.41
N ALA A 185 5.39 -1.55 -0.50
CA ALA A 185 6.17 -0.62 -1.31
C ALA A 185 5.85 -0.78 -2.81
N ASP A 186 5.82 -1.99 -3.33
CA ASP A 186 5.42 -2.31 -4.71
C ASP A 186 4.05 -1.69 -5.05
N HIS A 187 3.04 -1.89 -4.20
CA HIS A 187 1.70 -1.32 -4.41
C HIS A 187 1.70 0.21 -4.30
N SER A 188 2.56 0.79 -3.43
CA SER A 188 2.73 2.25 -3.37
C SER A 188 3.34 2.82 -4.65
N VAL A 189 4.26 2.10 -5.29
CA VAL A 189 4.78 2.41 -6.62
C VAL A 189 3.67 2.34 -7.67
N ASN A 190 2.87 1.27 -7.67
CA ASN A 190 1.74 1.15 -8.61
C ASN A 190 0.75 2.32 -8.47
N VAL A 191 0.44 2.77 -7.24
CA VAL A 191 -0.38 3.97 -7.00
C VAL A 191 0.20 5.20 -7.72
N CYS A 192 1.53 5.40 -7.64
CA CYS A 192 2.21 6.50 -8.31
C CYS A 192 2.18 6.35 -9.85
N GLU A 193 2.37 5.15 -10.37
CA GLU A 193 2.28 4.86 -11.81
C GLU A 193 0.88 5.12 -12.37
N TRP A 194 -0.17 4.75 -11.62
CA TRP A 194 -1.55 5.05 -12.01
C TRP A 194 -1.87 6.55 -11.95
N LEU A 195 -1.30 7.30 -11.00
CA LEU A 195 -1.39 8.76 -11.03
C LEU A 195 -0.75 9.33 -12.31
N ILE A 196 0.45 8.87 -12.68
CA ILE A 196 1.13 9.29 -13.91
C ILE A 196 0.25 8.98 -15.14
N TYR A 197 -0.41 7.82 -15.16
CA TYR A 197 -1.37 7.48 -16.21
C TYR A 197 -2.56 8.44 -16.24
N ILE A 198 -3.18 8.74 -15.11
CA ILE A 198 -4.33 9.67 -15.03
C ILE A 198 -3.95 11.02 -15.63
N VAL A 199 -2.78 11.54 -15.30
CA VAL A 199 -2.34 12.86 -15.75
C VAL A 199 -1.86 12.83 -17.20
N ASN A 200 -0.98 11.90 -17.56
CA ASN A 200 -0.24 11.90 -18.82
C ASN A 200 -0.73 10.88 -19.85
N GLY A 201 -1.48 9.85 -19.45
CA GLY A 201 -1.92 8.74 -20.32
C GLY A 201 -0.86 7.65 -20.52
N TYR A 202 0.24 7.66 -19.74
CA TYR A 202 1.30 6.66 -19.80
C TYR A 202 1.29 5.82 -18.50
N HIS A 203 1.46 4.51 -18.64
CA HIS A 203 1.65 3.60 -17.53
C HIS A 203 2.84 2.68 -17.84
N LYS A 204 3.83 2.61 -16.95
CA LYS A 204 5.05 1.81 -17.14
C LYS A 204 5.71 2.06 -18.52
N ASP A 205 5.89 3.34 -18.86
CA ASP A 205 6.46 3.80 -20.14
C ASP A 205 5.67 3.42 -21.39
N ALA A 206 4.48 2.84 -21.25
CA ALA A 206 3.58 2.52 -22.37
C ALA A 206 2.39 3.50 -22.45
N VAL A 207 2.10 3.97 -23.68
CA VAL A 207 0.86 4.74 -23.93
C VAL A 207 -0.32 3.79 -23.89
N ILE A 208 -1.30 4.06 -23.03
CA ILE A 208 -2.52 3.26 -22.94
C ILE A 208 -3.68 3.94 -23.69
N LEU A 209 -3.77 5.29 -23.65
CA LEU A 209 -4.82 6.09 -24.34
C LEU A 209 -4.23 7.36 -24.95
#